data_95412f7ffa92501059727392a02756ac
#
_entry.id   95412f7ffa92501059727392a02756ac
#
_cell.length_a   1.000
_cell.length_b   1.000
_cell.length_c   1.000
_cell.angle_alpha   90.00
_cell.angle_beta   90.00
_cell.angle_gamma   90.00
#
_symmetry.space_group_name_H-M   'P 1'
#
loop_
_entity.id
_entity.type
_entity.pdbx_description
1 polymer ?
#
loop_
_entity_poly.entity_id
_entity_poly.type
_entity_poly.pdbx_seq_one_letter_code
_entity_poly.pdbx_strand_id
1 'polypeptide(L)'
;MNFESYRPYMTAENMMGPNNARILKELLEKHPLQLSADQTILDLGCGKGLTSLMLANETGAKVCASDLWIAAEENEKRFETWGVGEQITAAHEDANHLTFAPKMFDALVSVDAYHYFGTGHGFFEEKILPFLKDGATVLIGVPGIKNEYTGRSEELLADWLGDEAYMFQSPLKWKEIIGQNERIETVETWEMECFQSAWEEWFATGHKYALGDQGFFETLIKPYTCFAGICIELK
;
A
#
# COMPACT_ATOMS: atom_id res chain seq x y z
N MET A 1 -10.92 -15.20 0.59
CA MET A 1 -10.95 -14.14 1.63
C MET A 1 -12.38 -13.90 2.13
N ASN A 2 -12.62 -13.94 3.44
CA ASN A 2 -13.88 -13.49 4.04
C ASN A 2 -13.75 -12.02 4.48
N PHE A 3 -13.98 -11.09 3.56
CA PHE A 3 -13.77 -9.65 3.78
C PHE A 3 -14.59 -9.08 4.95
N GLU A 4 -15.79 -9.59 5.17
CA GLU A 4 -16.69 -9.11 6.24
C GLU A 4 -16.11 -9.35 7.65
N SER A 5 -15.21 -10.34 7.82
CA SER A 5 -14.55 -10.58 9.11
C SER A 5 -13.63 -9.44 9.55
N TYR A 6 -13.19 -8.58 8.61
CA TYR A 6 -12.33 -7.43 8.88
C TYR A 6 -13.09 -6.15 9.19
N ARG A 7 -14.41 -6.10 9.00
CA ARG A 7 -15.23 -4.90 9.29
C ARG A 7 -15.06 -4.33 10.69
N PRO A 8 -14.94 -5.13 11.75
CA PRO A 8 -14.72 -4.58 13.10
C PRO A 8 -13.45 -3.75 13.25
N TYR A 9 -12.47 -3.94 12.36
CA TYR A 9 -11.20 -3.24 12.36
C TYR A 9 -11.18 -2.00 11.45
N MET A 10 -12.16 -1.85 10.54
CA MET A 10 -12.28 -0.73 9.60
C MET A 10 -12.95 0.47 10.29
N THR A 11 -12.23 1.09 11.21
CA THR A 11 -12.74 2.19 12.04
C THR A 11 -11.96 3.47 11.82
N ALA A 12 -12.51 4.62 12.21
CA ALA A 12 -11.79 5.90 12.20
C ALA A 12 -10.46 5.86 12.99
N GLU A 13 -10.34 4.97 13.97
CA GLU A 13 -9.12 4.80 14.73
C GLU A 13 -8.03 4.08 13.93
N ASN A 14 -8.39 3.05 13.17
CA ASN A 14 -7.44 2.17 12.48
C ASN A 14 -7.16 2.58 11.03
N MET A 15 -8.08 3.30 10.40
CA MET A 15 -7.89 3.81 9.04
C MET A 15 -7.20 5.17 9.05
N MET A 16 -6.29 5.41 8.11
CA MET A 16 -5.52 6.66 7.97
C MET A 16 -5.76 7.34 6.62
N GLY A 17 -6.57 6.75 5.77
CA GLY A 17 -6.96 7.18 4.42
C GLY A 17 -8.12 6.35 3.89
N PRO A 18 -8.38 6.38 2.58
CA PRO A 18 -9.36 5.51 1.91
C PRO A 18 -9.14 4.05 2.30
N ASN A 19 -10.24 3.27 2.35
CA ASN A 19 -10.18 1.94 2.96
C ASN A 19 -9.09 1.04 2.33
N ASN A 20 -7.93 1.00 2.99
CA ASN A 20 -6.77 0.21 2.59
C ASN A 20 -7.05 -1.30 2.56
N ALA A 21 -8.01 -1.79 3.36
CA ALA A 21 -8.46 -3.17 3.29
C ALA A 21 -9.14 -3.50 1.95
N ARG A 22 -9.86 -2.56 1.33
CA ARG A 22 -10.42 -2.71 -0.02
C ARG A 22 -9.35 -2.78 -1.08
N ILE A 23 -8.35 -1.90 -0.96
CA ILE A 23 -7.20 -1.86 -1.87
C ILE A 23 -6.44 -3.18 -1.79
N LEU A 24 -6.09 -3.63 -0.58
CA LEU A 24 -5.41 -4.91 -0.38
C LEU A 24 -6.22 -6.10 -0.90
N LYS A 25 -7.55 -6.09 -0.65
CA LYS A 25 -8.43 -7.14 -1.15
C LYS A 25 -8.30 -7.30 -2.67
N GLU A 26 -8.39 -6.20 -3.43
CA GLU A 26 -8.28 -6.25 -4.89
C GLU A 26 -6.91 -6.72 -5.35
N LEU A 27 -5.82 -6.24 -4.71
CA LEU A 27 -4.46 -6.71 -4.99
C LEU A 27 -4.35 -8.24 -4.86
N LEU A 28 -4.83 -8.79 -3.73
CA LEU A 28 -4.76 -10.23 -3.46
C LEU A 28 -5.72 -11.07 -4.32
N GLU A 29 -6.85 -10.52 -4.74
CA GLU A 29 -7.77 -11.21 -5.67
C GLU A 29 -7.20 -11.29 -7.08
N LYS A 30 -6.49 -10.25 -7.52
CA LYS A 30 -5.85 -10.21 -8.83
C LYS A 30 -4.52 -10.99 -8.85
N HIS A 31 -3.72 -10.84 -7.81
CA HIS A 31 -2.41 -11.48 -7.66
C HIS A 31 -2.31 -12.17 -6.29
N PRO A 32 -2.83 -13.38 -6.14
CA PRO A 32 -2.80 -14.11 -4.87
C PRO A 32 -1.38 -14.44 -4.42
N LEU A 33 -1.01 -14.06 -3.20
CA LEU A 33 0.25 -14.46 -2.59
C LEU A 33 0.14 -15.89 -2.06
N GLN A 34 0.83 -16.83 -2.71
CA GLN A 34 0.87 -18.24 -2.30
C GLN A 34 2.14 -18.48 -1.46
N LEU A 35 2.04 -18.22 -0.15
CA LEU A 35 3.14 -18.29 0.78
C LEU A 35 2.90 -19.35 1.84
N SER A 36 3.98 -19.90 2.40
CA SER A 36 3.97 -20.82 3.53
C SER A 36 4.22 -20.09 4.85
N ALA A 37 3.93 -20.74 5.97
CA ALA A 37 4.05 -20.16 7.32
C ALA A 37 5.49 -19.80 7.75
N ASP A 38 6.50 -20.29 7.05
CA ASP A 38 7.90 -19.99 7.26
C ASP A 38 8.41 -18.81 6.40
N GLN A 39 7.61 -18.35 5.44
CA GLN A 39 7.90 -17.20 4.59
C GLN A 39 7.47 -15.89 5.26
N THR A 40 8.07 -14.79 4.81
CA THR A 40 7.87 -13.48 5.44
C THR A 40 7.49 -12.42 4.41
N ILE A 41 6.41 -11.70 4.70
CA ILE A 41 5.95 -10.51 3.95
C ILE A 41 6.46 -9.26 4.65
N LEU A 42 6.99 -8.30 3.89
CA LEU A 42 7.16 -6.92 4.36
C LEU A 42 5.88 -6.13 4.01
N ASP A 43 5.14 -5.66 5.02
CA ASP A 43 4.07 -4.68 4.85
C ASP A 43 4.68 -3.28 5.10
N LEU A 44 5.05 -2.60 4.00
CA LEU A 44 5.81 -1.35 4.04
C LEU A 44 4.89 -0.12 4.02
N GLY A 45 4.92 0.65 5.09
CA GLY A 45 3.97 1.72 5.35
C GLY A 45 2.63 1.16 5.82
N CYS A 46 2.68 0.23 6.78
CA CYS A 46 1.51 -0.51 7.27
C CYS A 46 0.50 0.36 8.05
N GLY A 47 0.88 1.61 8.38
CA GLY A 47 0.09 2.47 9.25
C GLY A 47 -0.23 1.78 10.57
N LYS A 48 -1.51 1.69 10.90
CA LYS A 48 -1.98 1.02 12.12
C LYS A 48 -2.22 -0.49 11.95
N GLY A 49 -1.68 -1.10 10.90
CA GLY A 49 -1.54 -2.55 10.74
C GLY A 49 -2.80 -3.30 10.30
N LEU A 50 -3.82 -2.63 9.74
CA LEU A 50 -4.99 -3.32 9.21
C LEU A 50 -4.64 -4.22 8.03
N THR A 51 -3.76 -3.77 7.14
CA THR A 51 -3.23 -4.57 6.03
C THR A 51 -2.41 -5.75 6.53
N SER A 52 -1.57 -5.54 7.57
CA SER A 52 -0.77 -6.60 8.19
C SER A 52 -1.65 -7.71 8.78
N LEU A 53 -2.74 -7.35 9.49
CA LEU A 53 -3.73 -8.31 10.00
C LEU A 53 -4.33 -9.16 8.88
N MET A 54 -4.71 -8.52 7.77
CA MET A 54 -5.29 -9.22 6.62
C MET A 54 -4.26 -10.15 5.96
N LEU A 55 -3.04 -9.66 5.73
CA LEU A 55 -1.96 -10.46 5.15
C LEU A 55 -1.65 -11.70 5.97
N ALA A 56 -1.52 -11.56 7.29
CA ALA A 56 -1.29 -12.68 8.19
C ALA A 56 -2.40 -13.74 8.09
N ASN A 57 -3.66 -13.32 8.17
CA ASN A 57 -4.81 -14.23 8.15
C ASN A 57 -5.03 -14.89 6.79
N GLU A 58 -4.83 -14.17 5.68
CA GLU A 58 -5.16 -14.69 4.34
C GLU A 58 -4.04 -15.54 3.75
N THR A 59 -2.78 -15.29 4.12
CA THR A 59 -1.63 -16.03 3.59
C THR A 59 -1.12 -17.11 4.55
N GLY A 60 -1.30 -16.91 5.86
CA GLY A 60 -0.67 -17.73 6.88
C GLY A 60 0.83 -17.48 7.07
N ALA A 61 1.45 -16.63 6.26
CA ALA A 61 2.86 -16.23 6.33
C ALA A 61 3.13 -15.31 7.53
N LYS A 62 4.39 -15.16 7.91
CA LYS A 62 4.82 -14.13 8.86
C LYS A 62 4.74 -12.76 8.19
N VAL A 63 4.43 -11.72 8.97
CA VAL A 63 4.39 -10.34 8.49
C VAL A 63 5.33 -9.47 9.31
N CYS A 64 6.21 -8.74 8.63
CA CYS A 64 6.96 -7.62 9.20
C CYS A 64 6.18 -6.33 8.86
N ALA A 65 5.47 -5.79 9.84
CA ALA A 65 4.67 -4.58 9.70
C ALA A 65 5.56 -3.35 9.98
N SER A 66 5.94 -2.65 8.94
CA SER A 66 6.89 -1.54 9.00
C SER A 66 6.22 -0.21 8.73
N ASP A 67 6.41 0.78 9.60
CA ASP A 67 5.90 2.14 9.45
C ASP A 67 6.85 3.18 10.03
N LEU A 68 6.86 4.40 9.48
CA LEU A 68 7.65 5.51 9.96
C LEU A 68 6.88 6.38 10.96
N TRP A 69 5.56 6.51 10.80
CA TRP A 69 4.75 7.43 11.60
C TRP A 69 4.17 6.78 12.84
N ILE A 70 3.99 5.47 12.82
CA ILE A 70 3.45 4.69 13.93
C ILE A 70 4.58 3.93 14.61
N ALA A 71 4.77 4.17 15.90
CA ALA A 71 5.80 3.48 16.68
C ALA A 71 5.54 1.96 16.73
N ALA A 72 6.62 1.18 16.67
CA ALA A 72 6.53 -0.29 16.67
C ALA A 72 5.76 -0.81 17.90
N GLU A 73 6.02 -0.26 19.09
CA GLU A 73 5.38 -0.65 20.34
C GLU A 73 3.85 -0.39 20.35
N GLU A 74 3.36 0.58 19.58
CA GLU A 74 1.93 0.82 19.43
C GLU A 74 1.29 -0.26 18.57
N ASN A 75 1.94 -0.64 17.48
CA ASN A 75 1.48 -1.70 16.60
C ASN A 75 1.59 -3.07 17.26
N GLU A 76 2.65 -3.37 18.02
CA GLU A 76 2.78 -4.61 18.79
C GLU A 76 1.59 -4.81 19.74
N LYS A 77 1.25 -3.79 20.55
CA LYS A 77 0.08 -3.84 21.43
C LYS A 77 -1.22 -4.07 20.69
N ARG A 78 -1.34 -3.48 19.50
CA ARG A 78 -2.52 -3.64 18.64
C ARG A 78 -2.62 -5.06 18.12
N PHE A 79 -1.51 -5.64 17.62
CA PHE A 79 -1.45 -7.02 17.14
C PHE A 79 -1.69 -8.04 18.25
N GLU A 80 -1.19 -7.80 19.46
CA GLU A 80 -1.53 -8.62 20.63
C GLU A 80 -3.03 -8.58 20.92
N THR A 81 -3.64 -7.37 20.92
CA THR A 81 -5.08 -7.19 21.15
C THR A 81 -5.92 -7.88 20.07
N TRP A 82 -5.45 -7.91 18.84
CA TRP A 82 -6.11 -8.58 17.71
C TRP A 82 -5.82 -10.09 17.65
N GLY A 83 -4.97 -10.62 18.54
CA GLY A 83 -4.66 -12.05 18.63
C GLY A 83 -3.74 -12.57 17.52
N VAL A 84 -2.95 -11.69 16.90
CA VAL A 84 -2.02 -12.00 15.78
C VAL A 84 -0.56 -11.66 16.09
N GLY A 85 -0.24 -11.31 17.35
CA GLY A 85 1.11 -10.89 17.76
C GLY A 85 2.21 -11.94 17.58
N GLU A 86 1.86 -13.23 17.54
CA GLU A 86 2.84 -14.28 17.25
C GLU A 86 3.23 -14.36 15.76
N GLN A 87 2.38 -13.84 14.87
CA GLN A 87 2.56 -13.92 13.42
C GLN A 87 3.05 -12.60 12.82
N ILE A 88 2.78 -11.47 13.48
CA ILE A 88 3.15 -10.13 13.01
C ILE A 88 4.18 -9.52 13.94
N THR A 89 5.30 -9.08 13.39
CA THR A 89 6.32 -8.30 14.10
C THR A 89 6.26 -6.86 13.61
N ALA A 90 6.16 -5.88 14.52
CA ALA A 90 6.23 -4.48 14.15
C ALA A 90 7.67 -3.99 14.03
N ALA A 91 7.90 -3.09 13.07
CA ALA A 91 9.18 -2.41 12.87
C ALA A 91 8.94 -0.90 12.68
N HIS A 92 9.83 -0.07 13.22
CA HIS A 92 9.81 1.38 13.02
C HIS A 92 10.95 1.77 12.09
N GLU A 93 10.67 1.91 10.80
CA GLU A 93 11.68 2.08 9.75
C GLU A 93 11.30 3.21 8.78
N ASP A 94 12.31 3.89 8.28
CA ASP A 94 12.17 4.81 7.14
C ASP A 94 12.42 4.03 5.83
N ALA A 95 11.48 4.05 4.90
CA ALA A 95 11.59 3.39 3.59
C ALA A 95 12.83 3.85 2.79
N ASN A 96 13.36 5.05 3.06
CA ASN A 96 14.60 5.55 2.47
C ASN A 96 15.86 4.92 3.09
N HIS A 97 15.75 4.33 4.29
CA HIS A 97 16.89 3.84 5.08
C HIS A 97 16.54 2.56 5.84
N LEU A 98 15.97 1.57 5.15
CA LEU A 98 15.63 0.27 5.74
C LEU A 98 16.87 -0.43 6.30
N THR A 99 16.75 -1.01 7.51
CA THR A 99 17.85 -1.67 8.21
C THR A 99 17.76 -3.21 8.21
N PHE A 100 16.87 -3.79 7.43
CA PHE A 100 16.68 -5.22 7.32
C PHE A 100 17.87 -5.96 6.69
N ALA A 101 17.95 -7.26 6.93
CA ALA A 101 18.94 -8.08 6.24
C ALA A 101 18.63 -8.19 4.73
N PRO A 102 19.66 -8.22 3.87
CA PRO A 102 19.44 -8.47 2.43
C PRO A 102 18.69 -9.78 2.18
N LYS A 103 17.83 -9.79 1.16
CA LYS A 103 17.04 -10.98 0.75
C LYS A 103 16.26 -11.60 1.92
N MET A 104 15.67 -10.78 2.77
CA MET A 104 14.90 -11.23 3.93
C MET A 104 13.46 -11.62 3.56
N PHE A 105 12.84 -10.92 2.61
CA PHE A 105 11.41 -11.01 2.36
C PHE A 105 11.06 -11.82 1.11
N ASP A 106 10.04 -12.67 1.25
CA ASP A 106 9.47 -13.47 0.16
C ASP A 106 8.41 -12.69 -0.64
N ALA A 107 7.83 -11.67 -0.03
CA ALA A 107 6.94 -10.72 -0.69
C ALA A 107 7.03 -9.34 -0.02
N LEU A 108 6.64 -8.30 -0.76
CA LEU A 108 6.40 -6.96 -0.23
C LEU A 108 4.99 -6.52 -0.61
N VAL A 109 4.30 -5.92 0.36
CA VAL A 109 3.03 -5.25 0.15
C VAL A 109 3.14 -3.82 0.65
N SER A 110 2.60 -2.85 -0.08
CA SER A 110 2.51 -1.46 0.36
C SER A 110 1.20 -0.86 -0.12
N VAL A 111 0.35 -0.47 0.82
CA VAL A 111 -0.99 0.05 0.53
C VAL A 111 -1.11 1.46 1.08
N ASP A 112 -1.47 2.40 0.19
CA ASP A 112 -1.68 3.83 0.50
C ASP A 112 -0.45 4.51 1.15
N ALA A 113 0.76 4.02 0.84
CA ALA A 113 2.01 4.51 1.43
C ALA A 113 3.13 4.76 0.42
N TYR A 114 3.32 3.88 -0.57
CA TYR A 114 4.48 3.90 -1.46
C TYR A 114 4.64 5.22 -2.24
N HIS A 115 3.57 5.95 -2.50
CA HIS A 115 3.58 7.24 -3.21
C HIS A 115 4.33 8.35 -2.46
N TYR A 116 4.46 8.26 -1.12
CA TYR A 116 5.22 9.23 -0.33
C TYR A 116 6.73 9.17 -0.55
N PHE A 117 7.26 8.02 -0.94
CA PHE A 117 8.71 7.82 -1.05
C PHE A 117 9.18 7.20 -2.37
N GLY A 118 8.31 6.51 -3.09
CA GLY A 118 8.65 5.70 -4.26
C GLY A 118 8.65 6.41 -5.61
N THR A 119 8.39 7.73 -5.68
CA THR A 119 8.23 8.47 -6.95
C THR A 119 9.56 8.75 -7.67
N GLY A 120 10.69 8.57 -7.02
CA GLY A 120 12.02 8.75 -7.61
C GLY A 120 12.43 7.58 -8.50
N HIS A 121 12.93 7.87 -9.72
CA HIS A 121 13.54 6.84 -10.54
C HIS A 121 14.71 6.16 -9.81
N GLY A 122 14.76 4.82 -9.85
CA GLY A 122 15.79 4.03 -9.16
C GLY A 122 15.49 3.72 -7.70
N PHE A 123 14.47 4.36 -7.08
CA PHE A 123 14.14 4.09 -5.68
C PHE A 123 13.84 2.60 -5.42
N PHE A 124 13.04 1.97 -6.26
CA PHE A 124 12.72 0.55 -6.12
C PHE A 124 13.99 -0.30 -6.17
N GLU A 125 14.85 -0.06 -7.16
CA GLU A 125 16.09 -0.82 -7.36
C GLU A 125 17.08 -0.63 -6.20
N GLU A 126 17.24 0.60 -5.73
CA GLU A 126 18.27 0.94 -4.73
C GLU A 126 17.80 0.69 -3.29
N LYS A 127 16.52 0.91 -3.00
CA LYS A 127 16.01 0.95 -1.62
C LYS A 127 15.13 -0.24 -1.25
N ILE A 128 14.53 -0.92 -2.22
CA ILE A 128 13.57 -2.00 -1.95
C ILE A 128 14.10 -3.36 -2.40
N LEU A 129 14.54 -3.44 -3.65
CA LEU A 129 14.97 -4.70 -4.28
C LEU A 129 16.07 -5.46 -3.51
N PRO A 130 17.03 -4.83 -2.80
CA PRO A 130 18.04 -5.54 -2.03
C PRO A 130 17.49 -6.43 -0.91
N PHE A 131 16.32 -6.09 -0.37
CA PHE A 131 15.69 -6.83 0.75
C PHE A 131 14.80 -7.98 0.30
N LEU A 132 14.50 -8.06 -1.01
CA LEU A 132 13.63 -9.08 -1.59
C LEU A 132 14.44 -10.30 -2.04
N LYS A 133 13.89 -11.49 -1.79
CA LYS A 133 14.43 -12.74 -2.33
C LYS A 133 14.22 -12.84 -3.83
N ASP A 134 14.92 -13.77 -4.46
CA ASP A 134 14.64 -14.17 -5.84
C ASP A 134 13.26 -14.89 -5.85
N GLY A 135 12.46 -14.65 -6.87
CA GLY A 135 11.07 -15.13 -6.94
C GLY A 135 10.07 -14.38 -6.05
N ALA A 136 10.45 -13.28 -5.41
CA ALA A 136 9.53 -12.50 -4.58
C ALA A 136 8.49 -11.77 -5.44
N THR A 137 7.28 -11.63 -4.89
CA THR A 137 6.19 -10.81 -5.46
C THR A 137 6.04 -9.50 -4.69
N VAL A 138 5.88 -8.39 -5.41
CA VAL A 138 5.61 -7.07 -4.82
C VAL A 138 4.23 -6.60 -5.27
N LEU A 139 3.38 -6.25 -4.29
CA LEU A 139 2.06 -5.70 -4.50
C LEU A 139 1.96 -4.29 -3.92
N ILE A 140 1.64 -3.31 -4.76
CA ILE A 140 1.51 -1.92 -4.32
C ILE A 140 0.15 -1.40 -4.78
N GLY A 141 -0.59 -0.76 -3.87
CA GLY A 141 -1.83 -0.07 -4.16
C GLY A 141 -1.77 1.35 -3.61
N VAL A 142 -1.74 2.36 -4.47
CA VAL A 142 -1.54 3.76 -4.06
C VAL A 142 -2.53 4.70 -4.76
N PRO A 143 -2.86 5.85 -4.15
CA PRO A 143 -3.59 6.88 -4.86
C PRO A 143 -2.77 7.39 -6.05
N GLY A 144 -3.47 7.74 -7.10
CA GLY A 144 -2.86 8.24 -8.32
C GLY A 144 -3.84 8.97 -9.20
N ILE A 145 -3.35 9.43 -10.33
CA ILE A 145 -4.16 10.04 -11.39
C ILE A 145 -4.49 8.98 -12.44
N LYS A 146 -5.67 9.06 -13.07
CA LYS A 146 -6.05 8.15 -14.15
C LYS A 146 -5.08 8.23 -15.33
N ASN A 147 -4.93 7.13 -16.05
CA ASN A 147 -4.00 7.03 -17.17
C ASN A 147 -4.22 8.11 -18.26
N GLU A 148 -5.45 8.52 -18.51
CA GLU A 148 -5.78 9.58 -19.47
C GLU A 148 -5.22 10.96 -19.08
N TYR A 149 -4.87 11.16 -17.81
CA TYR A 149 -4.30 12.38 -17.27
C TYR A 149 -2.82 12.26 -16.89
N THR A 150 -2.13 11.23 -17.36
CA THR A 150 -0.70 10.99 -17.05
C THR A 150 0.13 12.27 -17.23
N GLY A 151 0.89 12.64 -16.20
CA GLY A 151 1.76 13.82 -16.18
C GLY A 151 1.06 15.15 -15.89
N ARG A 152 -0.23 15.13 -15.51
CA ARG A 152 -1.02 16.33 -15.21
C ARG A 152 -1.47 16.43 -13.76
N SER A 153 -0.92 15.62 -12.85
CA SER A 153 -1.36 15.60 -11.44
C SER A 153 -1.20 16.96 -10.76
N GLU A 154 -0.07 17.64 -10.92
CA GLU A 154 0.17 18.96 -10.36
C GLU A 154 -0.81 20.03 -10.89
N GLU A 155 -1.16 19.97 -12.20
CA GLU A 155 -2.14 20.86 -12.79
C GLU A 155 -3.56 20.63 -12.25
N LEU A 156 -3.97 19.36 -12.14
CA LEU A 156 -5.37 19.00 -11.87
C LEU A 156 -5.71 18.86 -10.39
N LEU A 157 -4.72 18.58 -9.54
CA LEU A 157 -4.93 18.27 -8.13
C LEU A 157 -4.36 19.32 -7.16
N ALA A 158 -3.74 20.41 -7.68
CA ALA A 158 -3.11 21.45 -6.86
C ALA A 158 -4.07 22.08 -5.84
N ASP A 159 -5.34 22.30 -6.22
CA ASP A 159 -6.35 22.89 -5.34
C ASP A 159 -6.69 21.98 -4.12
N TRP A 160 -6.45 20.68 -4.24
CA TRP A 160 -6.69 19.70 -3.18
C TRP A 160 -5.39 19.34 -2.44
N LEU A 161 -4.31 19.04 -3.17
CA LEU A 161 -3.09 18.46 -2.62
C LEU A 161 -1.94 19.47 -2.51
N GLY A 162 -2.07 20.66 -3.10
CA GLY A 162 -0.97 21.64 -3.12
C GLY A 162 0.30 21.04 -3.73
N ASP A 163 1.42 21.25 -3.05
CA ASP A 163 2.74 20.77 -3.50
C ASP A 163 2.88 19.24 -3.46
N GLU A 164 1.95 18.50 -2.85
CA GLU A 164 1.98 17.02 -2.79
C GLU A 164 1.36 16.35 -4.03
N ALA A 165 0.74 17.13 -4.93
CA ALA A 165 0.07 16.59 -6.11
C ALA A 165 0.99 15.74 -7.02
N TYR A 166 2.29 16.01 -7.04
CA TYR A 166 3.29 15.24 -7.81
C TYR A 166 3.38 13.78 -7.37
N MET A 167 2.97 13.43 -6.15
CA MET A 167 2.99 12.04 -5.64
C MET A 167 1.95 11.16 -6.33
N PHE A 168 0.90 11.76 -6.91
CA PHE A 168 -0.21 11.05 -7.54
C PHE A 168 0.12 10.68 -8.99
N GLN A 169 0.92 9.64 -9.15
CA GLN A 169 1.33 9.16 -10.46
C GLN A 169 0.29 8.19 -11.05
N SER A 170 0.13 8.18 -12.40
CA SER A 170 -0.74 7.22 -13.07
C SER A 170 -0.14 5.81 -13.05
N PRO A 171 -0.96 4.74 -13.21
CA PRO A 171 -0.43 3.37 -13.37
C PRO A 171 0.63 3.27 -14.49
N LEU A 172 0.44 3.93 -15.62
CA LEU A 172 1.45 3.97 -16.69
C LEU A 172 2.75 4.62 -16.24
N LYS A 173 2.65 5.72 -15.47
CA LYS A 173 3.85 6.41 -14.98
C LYS A 173 4.58 5.61 -13.90
N TRP A 174 3.86 4.89 -13.04
CA TRP A 174 4.48 3.98 -12.07
C TRP A 174 5.29 2.90 -12.74
N LYS A 175 4.82 2.35 -13.88
CA LYS A 175 5.59 1.37 -14.66
C LYS A 175 6.91 1.93 -15.17
N GLU A 176 6.93 3.20 -15.58
CA GLU A 176 8.16 3.89 -15.99
C GLU A 176 9.09 4.15 -14.80
N ILE A 177 8.55 4.58 -13.64
CA ILE A 177 9.32 4.90 -12.43
C ILE A 177 10.02 3.65 -11.88
N ILE A 178 9.31 2.51 -11.79
CA ILE A 178 9.87 1.24 -11.35
C ILE A 178 10.97 0.79 -12.32
N GLY A 179 10.74 1.01 -13.61
CA GLY A 179 11.75 0.75 -14.62
C GLY A 179 11.99 -0.72 -14.91
N GLN A 180 13.18 -1.02 -15.42
CA GLN A 180 13.62 -2.37 -15.76
C GLN A 180 14.89 -2.70 -14.99
N ASN A 181 14.93 -3.90 -14.43
CA ASN A 181 16.10 -4.46 -13.76
C ASN A 181 16.22 -5.94 -14.12
N GLU A 182 17.44 -6.48 -14.13
CA GLU A 182 17.68 -7.89 -14.51
C GLU A 182 16.95 -8.90 -13.60
N ARG A 183 16.65 -8.52 -12.35
CA ARG A 183 15.88 -9.34 -11.38
C ARG A 183 14.38 -9.22 -11.56
N ILE A 184 13.88 -8.25 -12.30
CA ILE A 184 12.44 -8.10 -12.57
C ILE A 184 12.06 -9.01 -13.74
N GLU A 185 11.05 -9.85 -13.54
CA GLU A 185 10.44 -10.65 -14.59
C GLU A 185 9.32 -9.87 -15.29
N THR A 186 8.37 -9.37 -14.49
CA THR A 186 7.22 -8.60 -15.00
C THR A 186 6.90 -7.39 -14.13
N VAL A 187 6.32 -6.36 -14.75
CA VAL A 187 5.65 -5.24 -14.07
C VAL A 187 4.28 -5.06 -14.72
N GLU A 188 3.23 -5.34 -13.97
CA GLU A 188 1.85 -5.05 -14.34
C GLU A 188 1.34 -3.84 -13.56
N THR A 189 0.60 -2.94 -14.22
CA THR A 189 -0.04 -1.79 -13.57
C THR A 189 -1.44 -1.59 -14.10
N TRP A 190 -2.39 -1.18 -13.23
CA TRP A 190 -3.80 -0.96 -13.61
C TRP A 190 -4.46 0.10 -12.74
N GLU A 191 -5.56 0.66 -13.25
CA GLU A 191 -6.48 1.44 -12.42
C GLU A 191 -7.38 0.46 -11.66
N MET A 192 -7.42 0.59 -10.33
CA MET A 192 -8.15 -0.34 -9.47
C MET A 192 -9.66 -0.05 -9.47
N GLU A 193 -10.46 -1.12 -9.38
CA GLU A 193 -11.93 -1.05 -9.37
C GLU A 193 -12.51 -0.65 -8.02
N CYS A 194 -11.79 -0.88 -6.92
CA CYS A 194 -12.27 -0.60 -5.56
C CYS A 194 -12.33 0.88 -5.20
N PHE A 195 -11.94 1.79 -6.10
CA PHE A 195 -11.79 3.22 -5.84
C PHE A 195 -13.02 3.83 -5.15
N GLN A 196 -14.19 3.72 -5.76
CA GLN A 196 -15.42 4.30 -5.24
C GLN A 196 -15.77 3.75 -3.84
N SER A 197 -15.74 2.44 -3.67
CA SER A 197 -16.10 1.80 -2.41
C SER A 197 -15.11 2.10 -1.28
N ALA A 198 -13.82 2.21 -1.58
CA ALA A 198 -12.81 2.55 -0.58
C ALA A 198 -12.97 3.98 -0.06
N TRP A 199 -13.31 4.94 -0.93
CA TRP A 199 -13.60 6.32 -0.55
C TRP A 199 -14.91 6.44 0.24
N GLU A 200 -15.99 5.78 -0.19
CA GLU A 200 -17.28 5.80 0.51
C GLU A 200 -17.15 5.25 1.94
N GLU A 201 -16.41 4.16 2.12
CA GLU A 201 -16.15 3.59 3.44
C GLU A 201 -15.25 4.49 4.30
N TRP A 202 -14.29 5.21 3.70
CA TRP A 202 -13.51 6.23 4.39
C TRP A 202 -14.40 7.37 4.90
N PHE A 203 -15.25 7.93 4.05
CA PHE A 203 -16.18 8.98 4.44
C PHE A 203 -17.14 8.53 5.53
N ALA A 204 -17.60 7.29 5.48
CA ALA A 204 -18.50 6.71 6.48
C ALA A 204 -17.87 6.62 7.88
N THR A 205 -16.54 6.66 8.01
CA THR A 205 -15.87 6.70 9.33
C THR A 205 -16.07 8.01 10.07
N GLY A 206 -16.37 9.10 9.37
CA GLY A 206 -16.46 10.45 9.95
C GLY A 206 -15.12 10.99 10.46
N HIS A 207 -14.00 10.40 10.07
CA HIS A 207 -12.67 10.89 10.44
C HIS A 207 -12.46 12.31 9.92
N LYS A 208 -11.75 13.16 10.68
CA LYS A 208 -11.57 14.58 10.33
C LYS A 208 -10.97 14.83 8.94
N TYR A 209 -10.04 13.99 8.50
CA TYR A 209 -9.45 14.07 7.16
C TYR A 209 -10.43 13.60 6.09
N ALA A 210 -11.21 12.54 6.35
CA ALA A 210 -12.27 12.10 5.44
C ALA A 210 -13.27 13.22 5.15
N LEU A 211 -13.67 13.97 6.18
CA LEU A 211 -14.57 15.12 6.02
C LEU A 211 -13.94 16.25 5.19
N GLY A 212 -12.62 16.47 5.30
CA GLY A 212 -11.87 17.42 4.47
C GLY A 212 -11.89 17.01 2.99
N ASP A 213 -11.58 15.75 2.71
CA ASP A 213 -11.53 15.21 1.34
C ASP A 213 -12.91 15.17 0.67
N GLN A 214 -13.98 14.98 1.46
CA GLN A 214 -15.34 14.88 0.94
C GLN A 214 -15.75 16.12 0.13
N GLY A 215 -15.24 17.30 0.48
CA GLY A 215 -15.49 18.54 -0.26
C GLY A 215 -14.93 18.54 -1.69
N PHE A 216 -13.88 17.77 -1.94
CA PHE A 216 -13.22 17.67 -3.25
C PHE A 216 -13.64 16.42 -4.04
N PHE A 217 -14.40 15.51 -3.43
CA PHE A 217 -14.63 14.18 -4.01
C PHE A 217 -15.27 14.22 -5.39
N GLU A 218 -16.39 14.90 -5.56
CA GLU A 218 -17.12 14.94 -6.83
C GLU A 218 -16.46 15.86 -7.88
N THR A 219 -15.66 16.84 -7.46
CA THR A 219 -15.09 17.86 -8.34
C THR A 219 -13.66 17.59 -8.78
N LEU A 220 -12.83 16.98 -7.92
CA LEU A 220 -11.42 16.73 -8.19
C LEU A 220 -11.04 15.26 -8.04
N ILE A 221 -11.44 14.61 -6.94
CA ILE A 221 -10.97 13.25 -6.64
C ILE A 221 -11.54 12.26 -7.66
N LYS A 222 -12.84 12.08 -7.68
CA LYS A 222 -13.52 11.10 -8.54
C LYS A 222 -13.31 11.31 -10.05
N PRO A 223 -13.33 12.55 -10.59
CA PRO A 223 -13.09 12.77 -12.02
C PRO A 223 -11.67 12.40 -12.46
N TYR A 224 -10.65 12.76 -11.68
CA TYR A 224 -9.26 12.73 -12.12
C TYR A 224 -8.43 11.61 -11.52
N THR A 225 -8.79 11.10 -10.34
CA THR A 225 -7.95 10.14 -9.61
C THR A 225 -8.45 8.70 -9.71
N CYS A 226 -7.55 7.78 -9.42
CA CYS A 226 -7.78 6.34 -9.27
C CYS A 226 -6.92 5.82 -8.12
N PHE A 227 -7.03 4.54 -7.80
CA PHE A 227 -5.91 3.82 -7.19
C PHE A 227 -5.12 3.13 -8.28
N ALA A 228 -3.80 3.29 -8.24
CA ALA A 228 -2.88 2.55 -9.08
C ALA A 228 -2.51 1.24 -8.38
N GLY A 229 -2.93 0.12 -8.97
CA GLY A 229 -2.44 -1.20 -8.61
C GLY A 229 -1.16 -1.51 -9.37
N ILE A 230 -0.17 -2.08 -8.70
CA ILE A 230 1.13 -2.44 -9.25
C ILE A 230 1.48 -3.83 -8.75
N CYS A 231 1.81 -4.74 -9.65
CA CYS A 231 2.39 -6.05 -9.35
C CYS A 231 3.75 -6.16 -10.02
N ILE A 232 4.78 -6.53 -9.25
CA ILE A 232 6.12 -6.80 -9.75
C ILE A 232 6.46 -8.24 -9.37
N GLU A 233 6.78 -9.06 -10.36
CA GLU A 233 7.30 -10.40 -10.16
C GLU A 233 8.81 -10.39 -10.35
N LEU A 234 9.56 -10.97 -9.40
CA LEU A 234 10.99 -11.15 -9.49
C LEU A 234 11.33 -12.54 -10.03
N LYS A 235 12.48 -12.63 -10.73
CA LYS A 235 13.04 -13.90 -11.21
C LYS A 235 13.58 -14.74 -10.07
#